data_4ee166a9198e7145721e3819e2863dd5
#
_entry.id   4ee166a9198e7145721e3819e2863dd5
#
_cell.length_a   1.000
_cell.length_b   1.000
_cell.length_c   1.000
_cell.angle_alpha   90.00
_cell.angle_beta   90.00
_cell.angle_gamma   90.00
#
_symmetry.space_group_name_H-M   'P 1'
#
loop_
_entity.id
_entity.type
_entity.pdbx_description
1 polymer ?
#
loop_
_entity_poly.entity_id
_entity_poly.type
_entity_poly.pdbx_seq_one_letter_code
_entity_poly.pdbx_strand_id
1 'polypeptide(L)'
;VVEQTEIRRRIRAAMALADIGSWDELARRVPLSRSTVKDLGTPRGRAEETHLRVIAAACDVPYAWFTVPDLRAAVAREDEEPSLAERVEALERRIEALSRQLSAAGTSS
;
A
#
# COMPACT_ATOMS: atom_id res chain seq x y z
N VAL A 1 -9.74 -17.82 4.16
CA VAL A 1 -10.56 -16.63 4.43
C VAL A 1 -10.11 -16.01 5.74
N VAL A 2 -9.78 -14.74 5.71
CA VAL A 2 -9.34 -14.00 6.90
C VAL A 2 -10.57 -13.52 7.68
N GLU A 3 -10.59 -13.78 8.97
CA GLU A 3 -11.69 -13.35 9.83
C GLU A 3 -11.73 -11.82 10.01
N GLN A 4 -12.92 -11.27 10.26
CA GLN A 4 -13.11 -9.83 10.43
C GLN A 4 -12.29 -9.25 11.59
N THR A 5 -12.12 -9.99 12.66
CA THR A 5 -11.26 -9.57 13.78
C THR A 5 -9.82 -9.40 13.36
N GLU A 6 -9.30 -10.31 12.54
CA GLU A 6 -7.95 -10.24 12.00
C GLU A 6 -7.81 -9.12 10.99
N ILE A 7 -8.81 -8.91 10.14
CA ILE A 7 -8.83 -7.78 9.19
C ILE A 7 -8.74 -6.46 9.96
N ARG A 8 -9.50 -6.30 11.02
CA ARG A 8 -9.46 -5.10 11.85
C ARG A 8 -8.08 -4.86 12.47
N ARG A 9 -7.42 -5.92 12.95
CA ARG A 9 -6.05 -5.85 13.43
C ARG A 9 -5.10 -5.36 12.34
N ARG A 10 -5.24 -5.89 11.14
CA ARG A 10 -4.41 -5.53 9.99
C ARG A 10 -4.63 -4.10 9.55
N ILE A 11 -5.87 -3.62 9.62
CA ILE A 11 -6.17 -2.21 9.36
C ILE A 11 -5.45 -1.32 10.37
N ARG A 12 -5.50 -1.66 11.66
CA ARG A 12 -4.78 -0.91 12.69
C ARG A 12 -3.27 -0.92 12.48
N ALA A 13 -2.71 -2.06 12.10
CA ALA A 13 -1.29 -2.18 11.79
C ALA A 13 -0.92 -1.32 10.58
N ALA A 14 -1.72 -1.32 9.54
CA ALA A 14 -1.52 -0.48 8.36
C ALA A 14 -1.61 1.01 8.71
N MET A 15 -2.56 1.39 9.54
CA MET A 15 -2.69 2.77 10.05
C MET A 15 -1.44 3.21 10.80
N ALA A 16 -0.90 2.34 11.66
CA ALA A 16 0.33 2.62 12.41
C ALA A 16 1.52 2.82 11.46
N LEU A 17 1.65 2.01 10.44
CA LEU A 17 2.70 2.15 9.42
C LEU A 17 2.58 3.45 8.64
N ALA A 18 1.37 3.92 8.41
CA ALA A 18 1.09 5.18 7.69
C ALA A 18 1.02 6.40 8.60
N ASP A 19 1.32 6.23 9.89
CA ASP A 19 1.25 7.27 10.91
C ASP A 19 -0.14 7.89 11.05
N ILE A 20 -1.17 7.06 10.91
CA ILE A 20 -2.57 7.44 11.10
C ILE A 20 -2.95 7.07 12.53
N GLY A 21 -3.15 8.07 13.39
CA GLY A 21 -3.31 7.85 14.84
C GLY A 21 -4.72 7.49 15.29
N SER A 22 -5.74 7.64 14.44
CA SER A 22 -7.12 7.40 14.82
C SER A 22 -8.00 7.03 13.63
N TRP A 23 -9.15 6.44 13.91
CA TRP A 23 -10.16 6.14 12.89
C TRP A 23 -10.72 7.41 12.26
N ASP A 24 -10.84 8.48 13.02
CA ASP A 24 -11.27 9.78 12.49
C ASP A 24 -10.27 10.33 11.48
N GLU A 25 -8.98 10.18 11.74
CA GLU A 25 -7.95 10.58 10.80
C GLU A 25 -7.98 9.73 9.53
N LEU A 26 -8.18 8.41 9.67
CA LEU A 26 -8.36 7.53 8.53
C LEU A 26 -9.55 7.96 7.68
N ALA A 27 -10.67 8.32 8.31
CA ALA A 27 -11.87 8.79 7.63
C ALA A 27 -11.61 10.05 6.78
N ARG A 28 -10.67 10.88 7.16
CA ARG A 28 -10.29 12.07 6.38
C ARG A 28 -9.46 11.73 5.15
N ARG A 29 -8.81 10.57 5.15
CA ARG A 29 -7.88 10.15 4.08
C ARG A 29 -8.52 9.21 3.07
N VAL A 30 -9.70 8.67 3.35
CA VAL A 30 -10.40 7.73 2.48
C VAL A 30 -11.73 8.31 2.00
N PRO A 31 -12.21 7.92 0.80
CA PRO A 31 -13.49 8.38 0.27
C PRO A 31 -14.67 7.58 0.88
N LEU A 32 -14.68 7.43 2.19
CA LEU A 32 -15.72 6.72 2.93
C LEU A 32 -16.29 7.66 3.98
N SER A 33 -17.55 7.43 4.38
CA SER A 33 -18.16 8.21 5.44
C SER A 33 -17.48 7.95 6.78
N ARG A 34 -17.48 8.95 7.64
CA ARG A 34 -16.90 8.84 8.97
C ARG A 34 -17.55 7.70 9.78
N SER A 35 -18.87 7.54 9.67
CA SER A 35 -19.58 6.46 10.36
C SER A 35 -19.18 5.08 9.84
N THR A 36 -18.99 4.94 8.52
CA THR A 36 -18.50 3.69 7.92
C THR A 36 -17.12 3.32 8.47
N VAL A 37 -16.20 4.28 8.50
CA VAL A 37 -14.84 4.04 9.01
C VAL A 37 -14.86 3.69 10.50
N LYS A 38 -15.67 4.39 11.29
CA LYS A 38 -15.82 4.09 12.73
C LYS A 38 -16.38 2.69 12.95
N ASP A 39 -17.37 2.28 12.16
CA ASP A 39 -17.95 0.94 12.24
C ASP A 39 -16.90 -0.15 11.95
N LEU A 40 -15.98 0.10 11.01
CA LEU A 40 -14.89 -0.84 10.74
C LEU A 40 -13.98 -1.05 11.95
N GLY A 41 -13.90 -0.08 12.85
CA GLY A 41 -13.15 -0.18 14.11
C GLY A 41 -13.87 -0.92 15.22
N THR A 42 -15.14 -1.31 15.03
CA THR A 42 -15.96 -1.99 16.03
C THR A 42 -16.12 -3.47 15.68
N PRO A 43 -16.45 -4.33 16.69
CA PRO A 43 -16.73 -5.75 16.43
C PRO A 43 -17.93 -5.99 15.50
N ARG A 44 -18.81 -5.01 15.34
CA ARG A 44 -20.00 -5.09 14.48
C ARG A 44 -19.69 -4.74 13.02
N GLY A 45 -18.61 -4.02 12.79
CA GLY A 45 -18.23 -3.60 11.45
C GLY A 45 -17.72 -4.75 10.61
N ARG A 46 -18.12 -4.75 9.34
CA ARG A 46 -17.60 -5.69 8.34
C ARG A 46 -16.90 -4.92 7.25
N ALA A 47 -15.65 -5.22 7.07
CA ALA A 47 -14.87 -4.65 5.99
C ALA A 47 -15.15 -5.43 4.70
N GLU A 48 -15.59 -4.71 3.67
CA GLU A 48 -15.81 -5.25 2.34
C GLU A 48 -14.58 -4.99 1.46
N GLU A 49 -14.50 -5.64 0.31
CA GLU A 49 -13.39 -5.46 -0.62
C GLU A 49 -13.15 -4.00 -0.99
N THR A 50 -14.22 -3.26 -1.29
CA THR A 50 -14.12 -1.84 -1.63
C THR A 50 -13.52 -1.01 -0.50
N HIS A 51 -13.90 -1.30 0.75
CA HIS A 51 -13.35 -0.63 1.92
C HIS A 51 -11.86 -0.91 2.05
N LEU A 52 -11.46 -2.18 1.92
CA LEU A 52 -10.07 -2.59 2.07
C LEU A 52 -9.17 -2.00 0.98
N ARG A 53 -9.68 -1.87 -0.24
CA ARG A 53 -8.91 -1.29 -1.34
C ARG A 53 -8.60 0.18 -1.11
N VAL A 54 -9.57 0.96 -0.65
CA VAL A 54 -9.35 2.39 -0.37
C VAL A 54 -8.47 2.60 0.87
N ILE A 55 -8.60 1.75 1.87
CA ILE A 55 -7.76 1.80 3.07
C ILE A 55 -6.31 1.42 2.70
N ALA A 56 -6.13 0.38 1.89
CA ALA A 56 -4.82 -0.03 1.40
C ALA A 56 -4.11 1.12 0.68
N ALA A 57 -4.82 1.81 -0.19
CA ALA A 57 -4.28 2.97 -0.90
C ALA A 57 -3.91 4.11 0.05
N ALA A 58 -4.76 4.41 1.03
CA ALA A 58 -4.51 5.47 2.01
C ALA A 58 -3.34 5.15 2.95
N CYS A 59 -3.15 3.89 3.29
CA CYS A 59 -2.07 3.44 4.15
C CYS A 59 -0.79 3.04 3.39
N ASP A 60 -0.84 3.09 2.06
CA ASP A 60 0.28 2.70 1.19
C ASP A 60 0.74 1.26 1.44
N VAL A 61 -0.21 0.36 1.59
CA VAL A 61 0.03 -1.08 1.71
C VAL A 61 -0.68 -1.81 0.57
N PRO A 62 -0.18 -2.98 0.13
CA PRO A 62 -0.87 -3.74 -0.91
C PRO A 62 -2.19 -4.30 -0.38
N TYR A 63 -3.16 -4.50 -1.27
CA TYR A 63 -4.44 -5.12 -0.91
C TYR A 63 -4.26 -6.50 -0.27
N ALA A 64 -3.25 -7.25 -0.71
CA ALA A 64 -2.88 -8.54 -0.14
C ALA A 64 -2.59 -8.48 1.37
N TRP A 65 -2.21 -7.32 1.90
CA TRP A 65 -2.02 -7.10 3.33
C TRP A 65 -3.25 -7.53 4.14
N PHE A 66 -4.45 -7.34 3.59
CA PHE A 66 -5.70 -7.69 4.27
C PHE A 66 -6.25 -9.06 3.91
N THR A 67 -5.84 -9.64 2.79
CA THR A 67 -6.46 -10.84 2.22
C THR A 67 -5.63 -12.10 2.34
N VAL A 68 -4.32 -11.98 2.52
CA VAL A 68 -3.43 -13.14 2.65
C VAL A 68 -3.62 -13.75 4.03
N PRO A 69 -3.90 -15.07 4.13
CA PRO A 69 -4.09 -15.74 5.42
C PRO A 69 -2.88 -15.62 6.34
N ASP A 70 -1.67 -15.65 5.78
CA ASP A 70 -0.43 -15.47 6.54
C ASP A 70 0.23 -14.16 6.18
N LEU A 71 0.18 -13.20 7.12
CA LEU A 71 0.77 -11.88 6.94
C LEU A 71 2.29 -11.95 6.77
N ARG A 72 2.95 -12.94 7.40
CA ARG A 72 4.38 -13.15 7.25
C ARG A 72 4.73 -13.51 5.81
N ALA A 73 3.90 -14.32 5.16
CA ALA A 73 4.08 -14.65 3.75
C ALA A 73 3.92 -13.42 2.85
N ALA A 74 3.00 -12.52 3.17
CA ALA A 74 2.83 -11.27 2.44
C ALA A 74 4.06 -10.37 2.57
N VAL A 75 4.61 -10.25 3.77
CA VAL A 75 5.84 -9.48 4.03
C VAL A 75 7.03 -10.12 3.31
N ALA A 76 7.13 -11.44 3.33
CA ALA A 76 8.20 -12.16 2.63
C ALA A 76 8.14 -11.94 1.11
N ARG A 77 6.94 -11.83 0.53
CA ARG A 77 6.77 -11.52 -0.90
C ARG A 77 7.24 -10.11 -1.22
N GLU A 78 7.03 -9.15 -0.34
CA GLU A 78 7.58 -7.80 -0.50
C GLU A 78 9.10 -7.81 -0.46
N ASP A 79 9.67 -8.63 0.41
CA ASP A 79 11.13 -8.81 0.49
C ASP A 79 11.71 -9.52 -0.74
N GLU A 80 10.91 -10.32 -1.45
CA GLU A 80 11.30 -10.95 -2.72
C GLU A 80 11.25 -9.97 -3.89
N GLU A 81 10.55 -8.86 -3.77
CA GLU A 81 10.60 -7.79 -4.77
C GLU A 81 12.02 -7.19 -4.79
N PRO A 82 12.45 -6.64 -5.94
CA PRO A 82 13.76 -6.00 -6.00
C PRO A 82 13.93 -5.00 -4.87
N SER A 83 15.05 -5.06 -4.17
CA SER A 83 15.35 -4.09 -3.12
C SER A 83 15.31 -2.67 -3.66
N LEU A 84 15.17 -1.68 -2.77
CA LEU A 84 15.18 -0.28 -3.17
C LEU A 84 16.47 0.05 -3.94
N ALA A 85 17.61 -0.50 -3.52
CA ALA A 85 18.89 -0.33 -4.20
C ALA A 85 18.85 -0.90 -5.62
N GLU A 86 18.27 -2.09 -5.81
CA GLU A 86 18.12 -2.71 -7.13
C GLU A 86 17.18 -1.89 -8.03
N ARG A 87 16.12 -1.34 -7.47
CA ARG A 87 15.20 -0.45 -8.21
C ARG A 87 15.89 0.84 -8.62
N VAL A 88 16.68 1.44 -7.75
CA VAL A 88 17.46 2.63 -8.04
C VAL A 88 18.48 2.36 -9.15
N GLU A 89 19.22 1.25 -9.08
CA GLU A 89 20.16 0.84 -10.13
C GLU A 89 19.47 0.66 -11.48
N ALA A 90 18.30 0.02 -11.50
CA ALA A 90 17.52 -0.17 -12.71
C ALA A 90 17.08 1.18 -13.30
N LEU A 91 16.64 2.12 -12.48
CA LEU A 91 16.26 3.47 -12.88
C LEU A 91 17.48 4.25 -13.40
N GLU A 92 18.62 4.15 -12.74
CA GLU A 92 19.87 4.80 -13.17
C GLU A 92 20.30 4.31 -14.56
N ARG A 93 20.26 3.01 -14.79
CA ARG A 93 20.57 2.42 -16.10
C ARG A 93 19.62 2.94 -17.19
N ARG A 94 18.34 3.07 -16.84
CA ARG A 94 17.33 3.59 -17.77
C ARG A 94 17.58 5.07 -18.09
N ILE A 95 17.94 5.85 -17.08
CA ILE A 95 18.29 7.26 -17.26
C ILE A 95 19.53 7.40 -18.14
N GLU A 96 20.57 6.60 -17.94
CA GLU A 96 21.76 6.59 -18.79
C GLU A 96 21.43 6.27 -20.23
N ALA A 97 20.59 5.24 -20.47
CA ALA A 97 20.17 4.87 -21.81
C ALA A 97 19.42 6.02 -22.49
N LEU A 98 18.53 6.69 -21.79
CA LEU A 98 17.80 7.86 -22.28
C LEU A 98 18.74 9.03 -22.55
N SER A 99 19.71 9.28 -21.69
CA SER A 99 20.72 10.32 -21.88
C SER A 99 21.55 10.07 -23.12
N ARG A 100 21.96 8.84 -23.39
CA ARG A 100 22.67 8.47 -24.61
C ARG A 100 21.83 8.70 -25.86
N GLN A 101 20.56 8.35 -25.84
CA GLN A 101 19.62 8.59 -26.93
C GLN A 101 19.47 10.09 -27.21
N LEU A 102 19.34 10.89 -26.17
CA LEU A 102 19.25 12.35 -26.29
C LEU A 102 20.53 12.95 -26.81
N SER A 103 21.68 12.49 -26.35
CA SER A 103 22.99 12.93 -26.85
C SER A 103 23.19 12.56 -28.31
N ALA A 104 22.81 11.35 -28.71
CA ALA A 104 22.87 10.94 -30.11
C ALA A 104 21.94 11.77 -30.99
N ALA A 105 20.72 12.08 -30.52
CA ALA A 105 19.81 12.96 -31.25
C ALA A 105 20.32 14.40 -31.31
N GLY A 106 20.98 14.89 -30.27
CA GLY A 106 21.60 16.21 -30.24
C GLY A 106 22.81 16.34 -31.17
N THR A 107 23.59 15.29 -31.32
CA THR A 107 24.76 15.29 -32.18
C THR A 107 24.43 15.11 -33.66
N SER A 108 23.22 14.62 -33.97
CA SER A 108 22.78 14.46 -35.37
C SER A 108 22.17 15.74 -35.97
N SER A 109 22.04 16.76 -35.18
CA SER A 109 21.52 18.07 -35.62
C SER A 109 22.64 19.07 -36.02
#